data_fd2d273523be710024c4e984f058fb50
#
_entry.id   fd2d273523be710024c4e984f058fb50
#
_cell.length_a   1.000
_cell.length_b   1.000
_cell.length_c   1.000
_cell.angle_alpha   90.00
_cell.angle_beta   90.00
_cell.angle_gamma   90.00
#
_symmetry.space_group_name_H-M   'P 1'
#
loop_
_entity.id
_entity.type
_entity.pdbx_description
1 polymer ?
#
loop_
_entity_poly.entity_id
_entity_poly.type
_entity_poly.pdbx_seq_one_letter_code
_entity_poly.pdbx_strand_id
1 'polypeptide(L)'
;MRTSLRYCHFAMLALAGLCSLPLPAAAQEVALKMVSAFAENSQYVKRLEGFIGKFNAENKGVAQINFVGGPKAIPSFETGNAVRSGVVDMAMTTGAFYTNIMPEADALKLAQISIAEQRRSGAYDYINKLWNEKANMVYLARMVEGTPFHIYLNKKIEKPDLSGLKLRTTPVYRDFFLALGAQVVQTAPGELYTALERGVVDGYGWPITGIFDLSWQEKTKYRVDPGFYNAEVSIVFNLTAWNKLSAAQRSALTKWALWIESQNAEFWGKEVERETKRQSEAGIQVIAFQGAEAKQFVDKAYEAGWAGIIKQSPEHGPKLRQLLSRQP
;
A
#
# COMPACT_ATOMS: atom_id res chain seq x y z
N MET A 1 -87.20 49.80 -30.50
CA MET A 1 -87.20 48.71 -31.49
C MET A 1 -85.81 48.31 -31.83
N ARG A 2 -85.49 47.03 -31.80
CA ARG A 2 -84.26 46.28 -32.11
C ARG A 2 -83.22 46.25 -31.02
N THR A 3 -83.31 45.20 -30.22
CA THR A 3 -82.40 44.54 -29.33
C THR A 3 -81.25 43.89 -30.09
N SER A 4 -79.99 44.09 -29.72
CA SER A 4 -78.85 43.35 -30.20
C SER A 4 -78.19 42.63 -29.04
N LEU A 5 -78.26 41.33 -28.96
CA LEU A 5 -77.60 40.41 -28.06
C LEU A 5 -76.09 40.44 -28.36
N ARG A 6 -75.26 40.67 -27.33
CA ARG A 6 -73.80 40.44 -27.39
C ARG A 6 -73.49 39.16 -26.64
N TYR A 7 -73.01 38.14 -27.41
CA TYR A 7 -72.44 36.92 -26.85
C TYR A 7 -70.99 37.17 -26.37
N CYS A 8 -70.77 37.01 -25.07
CA CYS A 8 -69.42 36.92 -24.47
C CYS A 8 -68.91 35.49 -24.64
N HIS A 9 -67.82 35.34 -25.38
CA HIS A 9 -67.09 34.05 -25.42
C HIS A 9 -66.05 34.10 -24.29
N PHE A 10 -66.22 33.22 -23.29
CA PHE A 10 -65.19 32.93 -22.32
C PHE A 10 -64.21 31.93 -22.94
N ALA A 11 -62.98 32.37 -23.24
CA ALA A 11 -61.89 31.49 -23.63
C ALA A 11 -61.21 30.95 -22.37
N MET A 12 -61.40 29.66 -22.08
CA MET A 12 -60.74 28.93 -21.00
C MET A 12 -59.31 28.59 -21.46
N LEU A 13 -58.26 29.31 -20.98
CA LEU A 13 -56.86 28.92 -21.13
C LEU A 13 -56.57 27.82 -20.10
N ALA A 14 -56.44 26.58 -20.59
CA ALA A 14 -55.89 25.47 -19.84
C ALA A 14 -54.36 25.63 -19.76
N LEU A 15 -53.83 26.05 -18.58
CA LEU A 15 -52.38 26.08 -18.28
C LEU A 15 -51.94 24.64 -18.00
N ALA A 16 -51.36 23.96 -19.01
CA ALA A 16 -50.68 22.70 -18.82
C ALA A 16 -49.35 22.95 -18.09
N GLY A 17 -49.37 22.81 -16.76
CA GLY A 17 -48.15 22.79 -15.94
C GLY A 17 -47.32 21.55 -16.31
N LEU A 18 -46.27 21.67 -17.13
CA LEU A 18 -45.24 20.65 -17.27
C LEU A 18 -44.50 20.56 -15.91
N CYS A 19 -44.82 19.55 -15.11
CA CYS A 19 -43.95 19.09 -14.05
C CYS A 19 -42.65 18.58 -14.68
N SER A 20 -41.64 19.44 -14.83
CA SER A 20 -40.26 19.04 -15.09
C SER A 20 -39.75 18.29 -13.86
N LEU A 21 -39.88 16.94 -13.91
CA LEU A 21 -39.13 16.09 -12.95
C LEU A 21 -37.65 16.41 -13.12
N PRO A 22 -36.93 16.77 -12.04
CA PRO A 22 -35.49 16.95 -12.13
C PRO A 22 -34.89 15.61 -12.57
N LEU A 23 -34.37 15.54 -13.78
CA LEU A 23 -33.49 14.43 -14.20
C LEU A 23 -32.35 14.38 -13.17
N PRO A 24 -32.05 13.20 -12.61
CA PRO A 24 -30.88 13.09 -11.74
C PRO A 24 -29.67 13.58 -12.53
N ALA A 25 -29.06 14.66 -12.07
CA ALA A 25 -27.82 15.15 -12.66
C ALA A 25 -26.84 13.98 -12.64
N ALA A 26 -26.51 13.44 -13.82
CA ALA A 26 -25.48 12.43 -13.93
C ALA A 26 -24.22 13.02 -13.27
N ALA A 27 -23.72 12.38 -12.22
CA ALA A 27 -22.53 12.86 -11.54
C ALA A 27 -21.42 12.96 -12.59
N GLN A 28 -20.82 14.14 -12.72
CA GLN A 28 -19.73 14.37 -13.68
C GLN A 28 -18.61 13.39 -13.40
N GLU A 29 -18.02 12.81 -14.45
CA GLU A 29 -16.85 11.96 -14.35
C GLU A 29 -15.73 12.68 -13.57
N VAL A 30 -15.18 12.02 -12.54
CA VAL A 30 -14.07 12.55 -11.76
C VAL A 30 -12.75 12.01 -12.31
N ALA A 31 -11.75 12.90 -12.45
CA ALA A 31 -10.37 12.53 -12.77
C ALA A 31 -9.53 12.55 -11.49
N LEU A 32 -9.03 11.38 -11.08
CA LEU A 32 -8.27 11.16 -9.85
C LEU A 32 -6.77 11.08 -10.15
N LYS A 33 -5.97 11.90 -9.50
CA LYS A 33 -4.50 11.88 -9.61
C LYS A 33 -3.91 10.83 -8.70
N MET A 34 -3.10 9.92 -9.26
CA MET A 34 -2.42 8.87 -8.51
C MET A 34 -0.93 8.86 -8.76
N VAL A 35 -0.14 8.66 -7.70
CA VAL A 35 1.32 8.47 -7.75
C VAL A 35 1.72 7.14 -7.12
N SER A 36 2.97 6.75 -7.31
CA SER A 36 3.56 5.60 -6.65
C SER A 36 4.81 5.99 -5.85
N ALA A 37 4.98 5.38 -4.68
CA ALA A 37 6.23 5.43 -3.93
C ALA A 37 7.34 4.54 -4.53
N PHE A 38 7.00 3.71 -5.52
CA PHE A 38 7.91 2.76 -6.17
C PHE A 38 8.17 3.18 -7.62
N ALA A 39 9.34 2.79 -8.13
CA ALA A 39 9.77 3.11 -9.48
C ALA A 39 8.84 2.51 -10.55
N GLU A 40 8.70 3.20 -11.68
CA GLU A 40 7.79 2.81 -12.77
C GLU A 40 8.15 1.45 -13.39
N ASN A 41 9.43 1.08 -13.38
CA ASN A 41 9.88 -0.23 -13.87
C ASN A 41 9.65 -1.38 -12.87
N SER A 42 9.23 -1.08 -11.63
CA SER A 42 8.95 -2.11 -10.63
C SER A 42 7.73 -2.98 -10.99
N GLN A 43 7.76 -4.24 -10.56
CA GLN A 43 6.61 -5.13 -10.73
C GLN A 43 5.34 -4.60 -10.05
N TYR A 44 5.49 -3.85 -8.96
CA TYR A 44 4.36 -3.22 -8.26
C TYR A 44 3.64 -2.21 -9.15
N VAL A 45 4.39 -1.32 -9.81
CA VAL A 45 3.81 -0.29 -10.69
C VAL A 45 3.26 -0.90 -11.96
N LYS A 46 3.96 -1.83 -12.61
CA LYS A 46 3.44 -2.54 -13.80
C LYS A 46 2.10 -3.22 -13.53
N ARG A 47 1.96 -3.84 -12.35
CA ARG A 47 0.69 -4.43 -11.94
C ARG A 47 -0.39 -3.37 -11.68
N LEU A 48 -0.03 -2.26 -11.01
CA LEU A 48 -0.93 -1.15 -10.77
C LEU A 48 -1.46 -0.55 -12.07
N GLU A 49 -0.61 -0.34 -13.07
CA GLU A 49 -1.00 0.19 -14.38
C GLU A 49 -2.04 -0.71 -15.07
N GLY A 50 -1.85 -2.05 -15.00
CA GLY A 50 -2.85 -3.00 -15.48
C GLY A 50 -4.20 -2.86 -14.75
N PHE A 51 -4.16 -2.66 -13.43
CA PHE A 51 -5.36 -2.46 -12.62
C PHE A 51 -6.05 -1.12 -12.92
N ILE A 52 -5.28 -0.05 -13.12
CA ILE A 52 -5.81 1.26 -13.54
C ILE A 52 -6.45 1.16 -14.93
N GLY A 53 -5.78 0.50 -15.87
CA GLY A 53 -6.32 0.30 -17.22
C GLY A 53 -7.70 -0.38 -17.21
N LYS A 54 -7.85 -1.44 -16.40
CA LYS A 54 -9.14 -2.11 -16.19
C LYS A 54 -10.17 -1.18 -15.56
N PHE A 55 -9.81 -0.49 -14.48
CA PHE A 55 -10.72 0.45 -13.81
C PHE A 55 -11.24 1.52 -14.78
N ASN A 56 -10.34 2.15 -15.50
CA ASN A 56 -10.67 3.23 -16.45
C ASN A 56 -11.55 2.74 -17.59
N ALA A 57 -11.33 1.52 -18.09
CA ALA A 57 -12.17 0.93 -19.15
C ALA A 57 -13.60 0.67 -18.68
N GLU A 58 -13.77 0.20 -17.44
CA GLU A 58 -15.07 -0.22 -16.88
C GLU A 58 -15.87 0.94 -16.25
N ASN A 59 -15.24 2.08 -15.95
CA ASN A 59 -15.86 3.18 -15.21
C ASN A 59 -15.89 4.50 -15.99
N LYS A 60 -15.93 4.44 -17.34
CA LYS A 60 -16.12 5.63 -18.19
C LYS A 60 -17.40 6.35 -17.81
N GLY A 61 -17.33 7.67 -17.71
CA GLY A 61 -18.46 8.51 -17.28
C GLY A 61 -18.69 8.55 -15.77
N VAL A 62 -17.92 7.76 -14.97
CA VAL A 62 -18.03 7.73 -13.50
C VAL A 62 -16.74 8.27 -12.87
N ALA A 63 -15.61 7.62 -13.15
CA ALA A 63 -14.30 8.01 -12.60
C ALA A 63 -13.17 7.49 -13.48
N GLN A 64 -12.09 8.26 -13.57
CA GLN A 64 -10.84 7.87 -14.23
C GLN A 64 -9.66 8.10 -13.30
N ILE A 65 -8.69 7.18 -13.28
CA ILE A 65 -7.46 7.29 -12.52
C ILE A 65 -6.33 7.69 -13.49
N ASN A 66 -5.73 8.85 -13.24
CA ASN A 66 -4.58 9.36 -13.97
C ASN A 66 -3.32 9.06 -13.18
N PHE A 67 -2.53 8.06 -13.62
CA PHE A 67 -1.24 7.76 -13.02
C PHE A 67 -0.22 8.82 -13.45
N VAL A 68 0.31 9.58 -12.49
CA VAL A 68 1.22 10.72 -12.71
C VAL A 68 2.68 10.27 -12.78
N GLY A 69 3.03 9.19 -12.06
CA GLY A 69 4.38 8.62 -12.04
C GLY A 69 4.81 8.11 -10.66
N GLY A 70 6.09 7.74 -10.60
CA GLY A 70 6.76 7.20 -9.41
C GLY A 70 7.58 8.26 -8.65
N PRO A 71 8.74 7.86 -8.06
CA PRO A 71 9.57 8.70 -7.19
C PRO A 71 10.16 9.96 -7.83
N LYS A 72 10.16 10.05 -9.17
CA LYS A 72 10.54 11.27 -9.89
C LYS A 72 9.46 12.35 -9.82
N ALA A 73 8.19 11.96 -9.73
CA ALA A 73 7.08 12.88 -9.58
C ALA A 73 6.94 13.33 -8.12
N ILE A 74 6.95 12.38 -7.18
CA ILE A 74 6.93 12.65 -5.73
C ILE A 74 7.89 11.64 -5.06
N PRO A 75 8.89 12.11 -4.29
CA PRO A 75 9.83 11.23 -3.58
C PRO A 75 9.11 10.18 -2.72
N SER A 76 9.66 8.96 -2.66
CA SER A 76 9.03 7.81 -2.02
C SER A 76 8.48 8.09 -0.61
N PHE A 77 9.27 8.78 0.22
CA PHE A 77 8.89 9.09 1.61
C PHE A 77 7.96 10.31 1.76
N GLU A 78 7.67 11.02 0.65
CA GLU A 78 6.77 12.17 0.62
C GLU A 78 5.37 11.81 0.09
N THR A 79 5.18 10.60 -0.42
CA THR A 79 3.88 10.19 -0.99
C THR A 79 2.74 10.25 0.03
N GLY A 80 3.00 9.89 1.29
CA GLY A 80 2.03 10.01 2.37
C GLY A 80 1.61 11.46 2.63
N ASN A 81 2.58 12.39 2.70
CA ASN A 81 2.31 13.82 2.87
C ASN A 81 1.51 14.38 1.69
N ALA A 82 1.84 13.96 0.46
CA ALA A 82 1.13 14.40 -0.74
C ALA A 82 -0.34 13.98 -0.76
N VAL A 83 -0.65 12.74 -0.33
CA VAL A 83 -2.04 12.29 -0.19
C VAL A 83 -2.73 13.02 0.96
N ARG A 84 -2.10 13.09 2.14
CA ARG A 84 -2.67 13.78 3.32
C ARG A 84 -3.10 15.20 3.01
N SER A 85 -2.26 15.95 2.29
CA SER A 85 -2.49 17.36 1.93
C SER A 85 -3.40 17.56 0.72
N GLY A 86 -3.71 16.50 -0.05
CA GLY A 86 -4.52 16.58 -1.27
C GLY A 86 -3.78 17.11 -2.49
N VAL A 87 -2.45 17.08 -2.51
CA VAL A 87 -1.64 17.36 -3.72
C VAL A 87 -1.94 16.31 -4.79
N VAL A 88 -2.15 15.07 -4.36
CA VAL A 88 -2.71 13.97 -5.17
C VAL A 88 -3.88 13.33 -4.43
N ASP A 89 -4.79 12.73 -5.19
CA ASP A 89 -5.96 12.07 -4.62
C ASP A 89 -5.61 10.71 -4.04
N MET A 90 -4.66 10.01 -4.65
CA MET A 90 -4.31 8.63 -4.33
C MET A 90 -2.80 8.41 -4.41
N ALA A 91 -2.31 7.43 -3.65
CA ALA A 91 -0.98 6.88 -3.85
C ALA A 91 -0.94 5.38 -3.61
N MET A 92 -0.09 4.68 -4.39
CA MET A 92 0.40 3.36 -4.03
C MET A 92 1.67 3.54 -3.19
N THR A 93 1.62 3.14 -1.92
CA THR A 93 2.71 3.32 -0.96
C THR A 93 2.71 2.20 0.08
N THR A 94 3.59 2.26 1.05
CA THR A 94 3.62 1.36 2.21
C THR A 94 3.51 2.18 3.50
N GLY A 95 2.87 1.64 4.52
CA GLY A 95 2.72 2.30 5.81
C GLY A 95 4.03 2.81 6.41
N ALA A 96 5.11 2.07 6.19
CA ALA A 96 6.44 2.45 6.65
C ALA A 96 6.98 3.76 6.06
N PHE A 97 6.46 4.24 4.92
CA PHE A 97 6.99 5.44 4.27
C PHE A 97 6.37 6.74 4.78
N TYR A 98 5.34 6.65 5.64
CA TYR A 98 4.70 7.82 6.25
C TYR A 98 4.48 7.68 7.77
N THR A 99 5.42 6.98 8.44
CA THR A 99 5.42 6.83 9.91
C THR A 99 5.59 8.15 10.66
N ASN A 100 6.12 9.17 10.01
CA ASN A 100 6.15 10.54 10.51
C ASN A 100 4.77 11.18 10.65
N ILE A 101 3.78 10.70 9.87
CA ILE A 101 2.38 11.13 9.98
C ILE A 101 1.66 10.29 11.03
N MET A 102 1.82 8.98 10.97
CA MET A 102 1.22 8.03 11.90
C MET A 102 2.08 6.77 12.05
N PRO A 103 2.71 6.56 13.19
CA PRO A 103 3.57 5.39 13.41
C PRO A 103 2.81 4.06 13.32
N GLU A 104 1.50 4.06 13.57
CA GLU A 104 0.63 2.89 13.46
C GLU A 104 0.62 2.28 12.06
N ALA A 105 0.93 3.07 11.03
CA ALA A 105 0.95 2.58 9.66
C ALA A 105 2.00 1.47 9.45
N ASP A 106 3.10 1.50 10.18
CA ASP A 106 4.14 0.48 10.13
C ASP A 106 3.72 -0.86 10.76
N ALA A 107 2.63 -0.90 11.54
CA ALA A 107 2.12 -2.14 12.12
C ALA A 107 1.63 -3.16 11.07
N LEU A 108 1.27 -2.69 9.88
CA LEU A 108 0.68 -3.56 8.84
C LEU A 108 1.66 -4.60 8.30
N LYS A 109 2.98 -4.35 8.36
CA LYS A 109 4.01 -5.35 8.04
C LYS A 109 4.03 -6.55 8.99
N LEU A 110 3.50 -6.35 10.21
CA LEU A 110 3.45 -7.36 11.27
C LEU A 110 2.16 -8.20 11.22
N ALA A 111 1.28 -7.93 10.24
CA ALA A 111 0.04 -8.68 10.10
C ALA A 111 0.32 -10.15 9.76
N GLN A 112 -0.23 -11.05 10.57
CA GLN A 112 -0.17 -12.50 10.39
C GLN A 112 -1.44 -13.06 9.77
N ILE A 113 -2.47 -12.21 9.59
CA ILE A 113 -3.74 -12.53 8.95
C ILE A 113 -3.88 -11.75 7.64
N SER A 114 -4.53 -12.36 6.65
CA SER A 114 -4.76 -11.75 5.33
C SER A 114 -5.65 -10.51 5.40
N ILE A 115 -5.59 -9.66 4.37
CA ILE A 115 -6.51 -8.51 4.28
C ILE A 115 -7.98 -8.96 4.27
N ALA A 116 -8.28 -10.11 3.65
CA ALA A 116 -9.62 -10.67 3.65
C ALA A 116 -10.08 -11.05 5.07
N GLU A 117 -9.19 -11.60 5.90
CA GLU A 117 -9.47 -11.88 7.32
C GLU A 117 -9.60 -10.58 8.12
N GLN A 118 -8.75 -9.57 7.87
CA GLN A 118 -8.84 -8.27 8.51
C GLN A 118 -10.19 -7.59 8.24
N ARG A 119 -10.72 -7.70 7.02
CA ARG A 119 -12.06 -7.19 6.67
C ARG A 119 -13.18 -7.94 7.40
N ARG A 120 -13.08 -9.28 7.52
CA ARG A 120 -14.09 -10.09 8.22
C ARG A 120 -14.07 -9.91 9.74
N SER A 121 -12.90 -9.70 10.34
CA SER A 121 -12.72 -9.57 11.78
C SER A 121 -12.99 -8.17 12.34
N GLY A 122 -13.20 -7.17 11.46
CA GLY A 122 -13.30 -5.76 11.86
C GLY A 122 -11.94 -5.08 12.08
N ALA A 123 -10.82 -5.78 11.91
CA ALA A 123 -9.48 -5.19 12.00
C ALA A 123 -9.28 -4.10 10.95
N TYR A 124 -9.78 -4.32 9.72
CA TYR A 124 -9.74 -3.32 8.65
C TYR A 124 -10.49 -2.03 9.04
N ASP A 125 -11.66 -2.15 9.65
CA ASP A 125 -12.46 -0.97 10.03
C ASP A 125 -11.74 -0.14 11.09
N TYR A 126 -11.10 -0.80 12.07
CA TYR A 126 -10.27 -0.12 13.07
C TYR A 126 -9.07 0.59 12.42
N ILE A 127 -8.36 -0.07 11.52
CA ILE A 127 -7.25 0.49 10.77
C ILE A 127 -7.73 1.70 9.97
N ASN A 128 -8.79 1.55 9.16
CA ASN A 128 -9.29 2.63 8.32
C ASN A 128 -9.76 3.84 9.14
N LYS A 129 -10.35 3.61 10.32
CA LYS A 129 -10.69 4.69 11.27
C LYS A 129 -9.43 5.47 11.68
N LEU A 130 -8.34 4.80 12.05
CA LEU A 130 -7.08 5.46 12.41
C LEU A 130 -6.52 6.28 11.24
N TRP A 131 -6.57 5.74 10.01
CA TRP A 131 -6.12 6.47 8.81
C TRP A 131 -6.95 7.73 8.56
N ASN A 132 -8.28 7.64 8.77
CA ASN A 132 -9.16 8.79 8.63
C ASN A 132 -8.82 9.88 9.65
N GLU A 133 -8.69 9.51 10.93
CA GLU A 133 -8.54 10.44 12.05
C GLU A 133 -7.14 11.08 12.10
N LYS A 134 -6.08 10.28 11.87
CA LYS A 134 -4.70 10.72 12.07
C LYS A 134 -4.02 11.22 10.79
N ALA A 135 -4.37 10.66 9.64
CA ALA A 135 -3.67 10.91 8.38
C ALA A 135 -4.53 11.62 7.32
N ASN A 136 -5.79 11.91 7.54
CA ASN A 136 -6.72 12.40 6.51
C ASN A 136 -6.73 11.49 5.27
N MET A 137 -6.70 10.16 5.48
CA MET A 137 -6.65 9.16 4.42
C MET A 137 -7.72 8.09 4.61
N VAL A 138 -8.10 7.47 3.51
CA VAL A 138 -8.79 6.18 3.45
C VAL A 138 -7.76 5.12 3.08
N TYR A 139 -7.66 4.05 3.85
CA TYR A 139 -6.92 2.84 3.47
C TYR A 139 -7.77 2.06 2.48
N LEU A 140 -7.55 2.26 1.18
CA LEU A 140 -8.50 1.80 0.15
C LEU A 140 -8.30 0.32 -0.19
N ALA A 141 -7.07 -0.10 -0.50
CA ALA A 141 -6.78 -1.47 -0.93
C ALA A 141 -5.39 -1.94 -0.50
N ARG A 142 -5.24 -3.24 -0.23
CA ARG A 142 -3.96 -3.93 -0.11
C ARG A 142 -3.53 -4.47 -1.48
N MET A 143 -2.40 -4.00 -1.99
CA MET A 143 -1.83 -4.44 -3.28
C MET A 143 -0.91 -5.64 -3.15
N VAL A 144 -0.17 -5.72 -2.03
CA VAL A 144 0.83 -6.76 -1.76
C VAL A 144 0.61 -7.34 -0.37
N GLU A 145 0.57 -8.65 -0.29
CA GLU A 145 0.58 -9.42 0.95
C GLU A 145 1.15 -10.84 0.71
N GLY A 146 1.50 -11.54 1.77
CA GLY A 146 2.00 -12.92 1.66
C GLY A 146 3.41 -13.01 1.05
N THR A 147 4.13 -11.91 0.94
CA THR A 147 5.52 -11.87 0.47
C THR A 147 6.44 -11.54 1.65
N PRO A 148 7.19 -12.53 2.19
CA PRO A 148 8.06 -12.28 3.33
C PRO A 148 9.23 -11.38 2.98
N PHE A 149 9.69 -10.60 3.94
CA PHE A 149 10.97 -9.89 3.87
C PHE A 149 12.12 -10.83 4.17
N HIS A 150 13.25 -10.58 3.53
CA HIS A 150 14.52 -11.24 3.80
C HIS A 150 15.63 -10.22 4.02
N ILE A 151 16.71 -10.65 4.68
CA ILE A 151 17.97 -9.92 4.71
C ILE A 151 18.81 -10.39 3.54
N TYR A 152 19.34 -9.45 2.76
CA TYR A 152 20.24 -9.70 1.64
C TYR A 152 21.61 -9.13 1.95
N LEU A 153 22.67 -9.92 1.73
CA LEU A 153 24.02 -9.58 2.13
C LEU A 153 25.03 -9.80 0.99
N ASN A 154 26.10 -9.03 1.01
CA ASN A 154 27.31 -9.29 0.20
C ASN A 154 28.39 -10.05 0.98
N LYS A 155 28.23 -10.23 2.30
CA LYS A 155 29.08 -10.99 3.21
C LYS A 155 28.31 -12.12 3.87
N LYS A 156 28.96 -13.27 4.10
CA LYS A 156 28.34 -14.40 4.79
C LYS A 156 28.29 -14.15 6.29
N ILE A 157 27.22 -14.59 6.92
CA ILE A 157 27.09 -14.71 8.37
C ILE A 157 26.83 -16.17 8.74
N GLU A 158 27.24 -16.60 9.94
CA GLU A 158 27.08 -18.00 10.39
C GLU A 158 25.95 -18.12 11.43
N LYS A 159 25.50 -17.01 11.99
CA LYS A 159 24.43 -16.92 13.00
C LYS A 159 23.63 -15.64 12.79
N PRO A 160 22.44 -15.50 13.38
CA PRO A 160 21.61 -14.31 13.26
C PRO A 160 22.16 -13.12 14.07
N ASP A 161 23.37 -12.69 13.71
CA ASP A 161 24.11 -11.59 14.31
C ASP A 161 24.66 -10.72 13.18
N LEU A 162 24.25 -9.47 13.16
CA LEU A 162 24.64 -8.48 12.14
C LEU A 162 25.67 -7.48 12.68
N SER A 163 26.29 -7.79 13.83
CA SER A 163 27.35 -6.96 14.40
C SER A 163 28.51 -6.76 13.42
N GLY A 164 28.95 -5.51 13.28
CA GLY A 164 29.99 -5.14 12.31
C GLY A 164 29.51 -4.96 10.87
N LEU A 165 28.24 -5.24 10.56
CA LEU A 165 27.65 -4.97 9.25
C LEU A 165 26.89 -3.65 9.25
N LYS A 166 26.99 -2.95 8.12
CA LYS A 166 26.21 -1.75 7.85
C LYS A 166 25.13 -2.08 6.81
N LEU A 167 23.86 -1.99 7.20
CA LEU A 167 22.74 -2.36 6.34
C LEU A 167 21.90 -1.15 5.93
N ARG A 168 21.51 -1.15 4.68
CA ARG A 168 20.47 -0.24 4.20
C ARG A 168 19.14 -0.61 4.82
N THR A 169 18.46 0.40 5.35
CA THR A 169 17.15 0.22 5.97
C THR A 169 16.11 1.21 5.42
N THR A 170 14.87 0.88 5.66
CA THR A 170 13.71 1.77 5.74
C THR A 170 13.11 1.60 7.14
N PRO A 171 12.13 2.39 7.55
CA PRO A 171 11.47 2.16 8.84
C PRO A 171 10.94 0.71 9.02
N VAL A 172 10.60 0.01 7.92
CA VAL A 172 10.05 -1.36 7.94
C VAL A 172 10.83 -2.31 8.85
N TYR A 173 12.15 -2.38 8.72
CA TYR A 173 12.97 -3.39 9.39
C TYR A 173 14.08 -2.81 10.25
N ARG A 174 14.04 -1.49 10.47
CA ARG A 174 15.08 -0.77 11.24
C ARG A 174 15.26 -1.34 12.64
N ASP A 175 14.19 -1.50 13.39
CA ASP A 175 14.25 -1.94 14.78
C ASP A 175 14.76 -3.39 14.90
N PHE A 176 14.36 -4.25 13.94
CA PHE A 176 14.85 -5.61 13.88
C PHE A 176 16.36 -5.67 13.57
N PHE A 177 16.84 -4.89 12.61
CA PHE A 177 18.27 -4.87 12.27
C PHE A 177 19.12 -4.34 13.41
N LEU A 178 18.66 -3.32 14.11
CA LEU A 178 19.30 -2.82 15.34
C LEU A 178 19.33 -3.90 16.44
N ALA A 179 18.23 -4.65 16.61
CA ALA A 179 18.16 -5.74 17.58
C ALA A 179 19.11 -6.91 17.24
N LEU A 180 19.51 -7.05 15.97
CA LEU A 180 20.53 -8.00 15.50
C LEU A 180 21.95 -7.42 15.52
N GLY A 181 22.14 -6.18 16.02
CA GLY A 181 23.46 -5.55 16.16
C GLY A 181 23.98 -4.80 14.93
N ALA A 182 23.17 -4.65 13.87
CA ALA A 182 23.58 -3.92 12.68
C ALA A 182 23.74 -2.43 12.91
N GLN A 183 24.67 -1.80 12.18
CA GLN A 183 24.59 -0.37 11.89
C GLN A 183 23.61 -0.15 10.72
N VAL A 184 22.77 0.88 10.79
CA VAL A 184 21.72 1.09 9.78
C VAL A 184 21.87 2.44 9.09
N VAL A 185 21.65 2.43 7.76
CA VAL A 185 21.63 3.64 6.92
C VAL A 185 20.27 3.67 6.19
N GLN A 186 19.47 4.70 6.43
CA GLN A 186 18.19 4.83 5.78
C GLN A 186 18.36 5.53 4.43
N THR A 187 17.96 4.86 3.34
CA THR A 187 17.93 5.43 1.99
C THR A 187 16.69 4.96 1.22
N ALA A 188 16.29 5.76 0.23
CA ALA A 188 15.22 5.39 -0.70
C ALA A 188 15.61 4.16 -1.55
N PRO A 189 14.65 3.36 -2.04
CA PRO A 189 14.95 2.18 -2.85
C PRO A 189 15.84 2.48 -4.07
N GLY A 190 15.60 3.59 -4.77
CA GLY A 190 16.38 3.96 -5.96
C GLY A 190 17.87 4.24 -5.72
N GLU A 191 18.28 4.46 -4.46
CA GLU A 191 19.66 4.77 -4.08
C GLU A 191 20.48 3.53 -3.70
N LEU A 192 19.81 2.39 -3.47
CA LEU A 192 20.45 1.20 -2.90
C LEU A 192 21.53 0.60 -3.80
N TYR A 193 21.29 0.50 -5.12
CA TYR A 193 22.30 -0.06 -6.03
C TYR A 193 23.64 0.66 -5.89
N THR A 194 23.62 1.98 -5.92
CA THR A 194 24.83 2.81 -5.76
C THR A 194 25.46 2.66 -4.37
N ALA A 195 24.65 2.54 -3.33
CA ALA A 195 25.14 2.34 -1.97
C ALA A 195 25.85 0.99 -1.80
N LEU A 196 25.34 -0.07 -2.41
CA LEU A 196 25.98 -1.39 -2.46
C LEU A 196 27.27 -1.36 -3.30
N GLU A 197 27.22 -0.75 -4.48
CA GLU A 197 28.35 -0.66 -5.41
C GLU A 197 29.54 0.08 -4.78
N ARG A 198 29.28 1.16 -4.06
CA ARG A 198 30.31 1.95 -3.37
C ARG A 198 30.73 1.39 -2.02
N GLY A 199 30.16 0.27 -1.58
CA GLY A 199 30.47 -0.31 -0.28
C GLY A 199 30.00 0.52 0.92
N VAL A 200 29.04 1.44 0.72
CA VAL A 200 28.44 2.22 1.80
C VAL A 200 27.64 1.31 2.73
N VAL A 201 27.08 0.23 2.20
CA VAL A 201 26.32 -0.78 2.95
C VAL A 201 26.77 -2.19 2.53
N ASP A 202 26.67 -3.14 3.48
CA ASP A 202 27.00 -4.56 3.30
C ASP A 202 25.77 -5.41 2.91
N GLY A 203 24.59 -4.82 2.95
CA GLY A 203 23.35 -5.51 2.65
C GLY A 203 22.11 -4.65 2.90
N TYR A 204 20.95 -5.28 2.84
CA TYR A 204 19.66 -4.59 2.92
C TYR A 204 18.53 -5.55 3.30
N GLY A 205 17.38 -5.00 3.68
CA GLY A 205 16.11 -5.73 3.77
C GLY A 205 15.26 -5.45 2.54
N TRP A 206 14.60 -6.50 2.03
CA TRP A 206 13.62 -6.40 0.95
C TRP A 206 12.71 -7.63 0.94
N PRO A 207 11.48 -7.54 0.38
CA PRO A 207 10.67 -8.72 0.14
C PRO A 207 11.38 -9.74 -0.75
N ILE A 208 10.94 -11.00 -0.69
CA ILE A 208 11.46 -12.07 -1.57
C ILE A 208 11.35 -11.70 -3.05
N THR A 209 10.42 -10.84 -3.41
CA THR A 209 10.14 -10.38 -4.77
C THR A 209 10.72 -8.98 -5.02
N GLY A 210 11.20 -8.70 -6.25
CA GLY A 210 11.52 -7.35 -6.73
C GLY A 210 12.99 -6.92 -6.64
N ILE A 211 13.92 -7.75 -6.20
CA ILE A 211 15.35 -7.36 -6.17
C ILE A 211 15.94 -7.21 -7.58
N PHE A 212 15.30 -7.80 -8.59
CA PHE A 212 15.71 -7.67 -9.99
C PHE A 212 15.19 -6.40 -10.67
N ASP A 213 14.19 -5.73 -10.10
CA ASP A 213 13.58 -4.53 -10.68
C ASP A 213 14.57 -3.37 -10.78
N LEU A 214 15.53 -3.31 -9.84
CA LEU A 214 16.56 -2.27 -9.76
C LEU A 214 17.99 -2.87 -9.78
N SER A 215 18.15 -4.07 -10.36
CA SER A 215 19.42 -4.78 -10.56
C SER A 215 20.21 -5.10 -9.28
N TRP A 216 19.56 -5.17 -8.13
CA TRP A 216 20.26 -5.39 -6.84
C TRP A 216 20.88 -6.77 -6.72
N GLN A 217 20.37 -7.77 -7.48
CA GLN A 217 20.94 -9.11 -7.55
C GLN A 217 22.41 -9.12 -7.97
N GLU A 218 22.87 -8.12 -8.75
CA GLU A 218 24.26 -8.01 -9.17
C GLU A 218 25.23 -7.76 -8.02
N LYS A 219 24.74 -7.18 -6.93
CA LYS A 219 25.51 -6.81 -5.73
C LYS A 219 25.17 -7.69 -4.52
N THR A 220 24.31 -8.71 -4.71
CA THR A 220 23.83 -9.59 -3.63
C THR A 220 24.44 -10.98 -3.76
N LYS A 221 25.02 -11.49 -2.68
CA LYS A 221 25.60 -12.84 -2.63
C LYS A 221 24.77 -13.82 -1.80
N TYR A 222 24.12 -13.32 -0.76
CA TYR A 222 23.42 -14.15 0.21
C TYR A 222 22.01 -13.62 0.50
N ARG A 223 21.09 -14.55 0.72
CA ARG A 223 19.77 -14.30 1.31
C ARG A 223 19.67 -15.08 2.60
N VAL A 224 19.17 -14.44 3.65
CA VAL A 224 18.93 -15.09 4.95
C VAL A 224 17.50 -15.63 5.01
N ASP A 225 17.38 -16.91 5.34
CA ASP A 225 16.13 -17.61 5.58
C ASP A 225 16.07 -18.10 7.05
N PRO A 226 14.89 -18.17 7.68
CA PRO A 226 13.58 -17.86 7.11
C PRO A 226 13.36 -16.36 6.91
N GLY A 227 12.35 -16.04 6.08
CA GLY A 227 11.85 -14.67 5.98
C GLY A 227 11.14 -14.22 7.26
N PHE A 228 10.98 -12.93 7.40
CA PHE A 228 10.30 -12.28 8.52
C PHE A 228 9.30 -11.25 8.00
N TYR A 229 8.35 -10.78 8.81
CA TYR A 229 7.31 -9.83 8.41
C TYR A 229 6.59 -10.19 7.10
N ASN A 230 5.68 -9.35 6.69
CA ASN A 230 5.03 -9.43 5.38
C ASN A 230 5.13 -8.08 4.67
N ALA A 231 5.44 -8.10 3.38
CA ALA A 231 5.37 -6.89 2.58
C ALA A 231 3.93 -6.38 2.58
N GLU A 232 3.81 -5.09 2.84
CA GLU A 232 2.57 -4.36 2.78
C GLU A 232 2.76 -3.22 1.79
N VAL A 233 2.04 -3.29 0.68
CA VAL A 233 1.88 -2.18 -0.25
C VAL A 233 0.40 -1.95 -0.43
N SER A 234 -0.03 -0.72 -0.27
CA SER A 234 -1.44 -0.34 -0.28
C SER A 234 -1.72 0.83 -1.20
N ILE A 235 -2.98 0.99 -1.54
CA ILE A 235 -3.53 2.20 -2.14
C ILE A 235 -4.20 2.98 -1.02
N VAL A 236 -3.72 4.20 -0.78
CA VAL A 236 -4.34 5.17 0.12
C VAL A 236 -4.98 6.29 -0.68
N PHE A 237 -6.08 6.85 -0.16
CA PHE A 237 -6.86 7.89 -0.79
C PHE A 237 -7.02 9.09 0.16
N ASN A 238 -6.94 10.32 -0.34
CA ASN A 238 -7.21 11.52 0.47
C ASN A 238 -8.66 11.52 0.97
N LEU A 239 -8.88 11.58 2.29
CA LEU A 239 -10.22 11.51 2.89
C LEU A 239 -11.11 12.69 2.49
N THR A 240 -10.54 13.89 2.38
CA THR A 240 -11.30 15.09 1.99
C THR A 240 -11.80 14.95 0.53
N ALA A 241 -10.96 14.43 -0.38
CA ALA A 241 -11.36 14.15 -1.77
C ALA A 241 -12.36 12.99 -1.82
N TRP A 242 -12.15 11.92 -1.04
CA TRP A 242 -13.09 10.80 -0.92
C TRP A 242 -14.50 11.24 -0.52
N ASN A 243 -14.61 12.13 0.43
CA ASN A 243 -15.89 12.64 0.92
C ASN A 243 -16.67 13.48 -0.11
N LYS A 244 -15.98 14.03 -1.11
CA LYS A 244 -16.59 14.75 -2.24
C LYS A 244 -17.11 13.84 -3.34
N LEU A 245 -16.70 12.57 -3.37
CA LEU A 245 -17.15 11.61 -4.36
C LEU A 245 -18.63 11.28 -4.20
N SER A 246 -19.33 11.05 -5.32
CA SER A 246 -20.67 10.50 -5.31
C SER A 246 -20.71 9.06 -4.80
N ALA A 247 -21.88 8.57 -4.45
CA ALA A 247 -22.07 7.18 -4.05
C ALA A 247 -21.62 6.18 -5.15
N ALA A 248 -21.88 6.51 -6.42
CA ALA A 248 -21.48 5.70 -7.56
C ALA A 248 -19.95 5.63 -7.70
N GLN A 249 -19.27 6.77 -7.57
CA GLN A 249 -17.81 6.86 -7.65
C GLN A 249 -17.13 6.08 -6.50
N ARG A 250 -17.61 6.24 -5.26
CA ARG A 250 -17.11 5.46 -4.10
C ARG A 250 -17.35 3.97 -4.28
N SER A 251 -18.53 3.58 -4.79
CA SER A 251 -18.85 2.18 -5.06
C SER A 251 -17.92 1.57 -6.12
N ALA A 252 -17.62 2.29 -7.21
CA ALA A 252 -16.70 1.86 -8.25
C ALA A 252 -15.29 1.61 -7.67
N LEU A 253 -14.75 2.57 -6.89
CA LEU A 253 -13.43 2.46 -6.26
C LEU A 253 -13.39 1.33 -5.22
N THR A 254 -14.43 1.16 -4.42
CA THR A 254 -14.51 0.06 -3.44
C THR A 254 -14.54 -1.31 -4.11
N LYS A 255 -15.33 -1.47 -5.19
CA LYS A 255 -15.35 -2.72 -5.97
C LYS A 255 -13.98 -3.02 -6.58
N TRP A 256 -13.33 -2.01 -7.12
CA TRP A 256 -11.99 -2.13 -7.66
C TRP A 256 -10.97 -2.54 -6.59
N ALA A 257 -11.02 -1.93 -5.41
CA ALA A 257 -10.18 -2.26 -4.27
C ALA A 257 -10.33 -3.74 -3.85
N LEU A 258 -11.56 -4.20 -3.67
CA LEU A 258 -11.85 -5.60 -3.31
C LEU A 258 -11.42 -6.58 -4.41
N TRP A 259 -11.59 -6.20 -5.66
CA TRP A 259 -11.12 -7.01 -6.78
C TRP A 259 -9.57 -7.13 -6.79
N ILE A 260 -8.83 -6.03 -6.57
CA ILE A 260 -7.37 -6.05 -6.42
C ILE A 260 -6.96 -7.04 -5.33
N GLU A 261 -7.57 -6.93 -4.15
CA GLU A 261 -7.25 -7.79 -3.00
C GLU A 261 -7.55 -9.27 -3.28
N SER A 262 -8.61 -9.57 -4.03
CA SER A 262 -8.95 -10.95 -4.40
C SER A 262 -7.91 -11.63 -5.30
N GLN A 263 -7.06 -10.84 -5.99
CA GLN A 263 -6.01 -11.37 -6.86
C GLN A 263 -4.69 -11.67 -6.12
N ASN A 264 -4.55 -11.22 -4.85
CA ASN A 264 -3.26 -11.20 -4.19
C ASN A 264 -2.69 -12.59 -3.90
N ALA A 265 -3.47 -13.49 -3.28
CA ALA A 265 -2.96 -14.77 -2.81
C ALA A 265 -2.36 -15.61 -3.96
N GLU A 266 -3.08 -15.73 -5.08
CA GLU A 266 -2.62 -16.49 -6.23
C GLU A 266 -1.42 -15.82 -6.91
N PHE A 267 -1.52 -14.51 -7.16
CA PHE A 267 -0.47 -13.78 -7.87
C PHE A 267 0.84 -13.79 -7.07
N TRP A 268 0.81 -13.36 -5.81
CA TRP A 268 2.03 -13.26 -5.00
C TRP A 268 2.60 -14.63 -4.63
N GLY A 269 1.78 -15.67 -4.48
CA GLY A 269 2.26 -17.04 -4.33
C GLY A 269 3.14 -17.46 -5.50
N LYS A 270 2.65 -17.29 -6.74
CA LYS A 270 3.41 -17.59 -7.96
C LYS A 270 4.68 -16.72 -8.08
N GLU A 271 4.60 -15.43 -7.73
CA GLU A 271 5.73 -14.54 -7.78
C GLU A 271 6.82 -14.91 -6.76
N VAL A 272 6.45 -15.33 -5.55
CA VAL A 272 7.41 -15.83 -4.55
C VAL A 272 8.17 -17.05 -5.07
N GLU A 273 7.47 -18.01 -5.67
CA GLU A 273 8.10 -19.18 -6.28
C GLU A 273 9.04 -18.80 -7.43
N ARG A 274 8.56 -17.95 -8.33
CA ARG A 274 9.34 -17.46 -9.48
C ARG A 274 10.61 -16.73 -9.05
N GLU A 275 10.49 -15.80 -8.12
CA GLU A 275 11.61 -14.99 -7.65
C GLU A 275 12.62 -15.82 -6.83
N THR A 276 12.14 -16.77 -6.03
CA THR A 276 13.02 -17.72 -5.33
C THR A 276 13.88 -18.50 -6.30
N LYS A 277 13.29 -19.00 -7.38
CA LYS A 277 14.03 -19.71 -8.45
C LYS A 277 15.02 -18.78 -9.14
N ARG A 278 14.60 -17.58 -9.54
CA ARG A 278 15.48 -16.59 -10.20
C ARG A 278 16.68 -16.21 -9.33
N GLN A 279 16.49 -16.05 -8.01
CA GLN A 279 17.58 -15.76 -7.08
C GLN A 279 18.61 -16.88 -7.03
N SER A 280 18.15 -18.14 -7.00
CA SER A 280 19.03 -19.31 -7.07
C SER A 280 19.80 -19.37 -8.40
N GLU A 281 19.11 -19.16 -9.52
CA GLU A 281 19.72 -19.12 -10.87
C GLU A 281 20.73 -17.98 -11.04
N ALA A 282 20.52 -16.85 -10.34
CA ALA A 282 21.46 -15.74 -10.28
C ALA A 282 22.65 -15.98 -9.33
N GLY A 283 22.74 -17.15 -8.68
CA GLY A 283 23.84 -17.55 -7.81
C GLY A 283 23.74 -16.99 -6.38
N ILE A 284 22.59 -16.47 -5.96
CA ILE A 284 22.37 -16.01 -4.58
C ILE A 284 22.26 -17.23 -3.66
N GLN A 285 23.20 -17.35 -2.72
CA GLN A 285 23.25 -18.45 -1.77
C GLN A 285 22.31 -18.20 -0.60
N VAL A 286 21.65 -19.25 -0.11
CA VAL A 286 20.74 -19.16 1.05
C VAL A 286 21.53 -19.48 2.32
N ILE A 287 21.48 -18.56 3.29
CA ILE A 287 21.88 -18.79 4.67
C ILE A 287 20.61 -19.14 5.44
N ALA A 288 20.40 -20.44 5.67
CA ALA A 288 19.17 -20.94 6.29
C ALA A 288 19.41 -21.30 7.75
N PHE A 289 18.81 -20.54 8.66
CA PHE A 289 18.72 -20.93 10.07
C PHE A 289 17.69 -22.06 10.23
N GLN A 290 17.92 -22.97 11.18
CA GLN A 290 17.10 -24.16 11.35
C GLN A 290 16.58 -24.30 12.81
N GLY A 291 15.51 -25.06 12.97
CA GLY A 291 14.99 -25.45 14.28
C GLY A 291 14.73 -24.28 15.22
N ALA A 292 15.31 -24.33 16.40
CA ALA A 292 15.15 -23.32 17.45
C ALA A 292 15.72 -21.96 17.05
N GLU A 293 16.84 -21.93 16.30
CA GLU A 293 17.48 -20.69 15.85
C GLU A 293 16.60 -19.95 14.85
N ALA A 294 15.98 -20.67 13.91
CA ALA A 294 15.03 -20.09 12.95
C ALA A 294 13.83 -19.47 13.68
N LYS A 295 13.29 -20.19 14.68
CA LYS A 295 12.18 -19.68 15.50
C LYS A 295 12.57 -18.42 16.26
N GLN A 296 13.72 -18.42 16.94
CA GLN A 296 14.21 -17.27 17.68
C GLN A 296 14.45 -16.05 16.79
N PHE A 297 14.95 -16.26 15.55
CA PHE A 297 15.15 -15.19 14.58
C PHE A 297 13.81 -14.52 14.20
N VAL A 298 12.80 -15.30 13.89
CA VAL A 298 11.47 -14.78 13.54
C VAL A 298 10.78 -14.14 14.73
N ASP A 299 10.82 -14.78 15.91
CA ASP A 299 10.23 -14.23 17.14
C ASP A 299 10.87 -12.85 17.47
N LYS A 300 12.20 -12.74 17.37
CA LYS A 300 12.93 -11.50 17.61
C LYS A 300 12.52 -10.39 16.64
N ALA A 301 12.26 -10.74 15.37
CA ALA A 301 11.76 -9.79 14.39
C ALA A 301 10.40 -9.22 14.82
N TYR A 302 9.43 -10.08 15.10
CA TYR A 302 8.10 -9.66 15.51
C TYR A 302 8.09 -8.89 16.83
N GLU A 303 8.85 -9.32 17.82
CA GLU A 303 8.95 -8.62 19.11
C GLU A 303 9.60 -7.23 18.94
N ALA A 304 10.67 -7.11 18.16
CA ALA A 304 11.31 -5.82 17.89
C ALA A 304 10.32 -4.88 17.13
N GLY A 305 9.61 -5.40 16.14
CA GLY A 305 8.60 -4.64 15.41
C GLY A 305 7.47 -4.14 16.29
N TRP A 306 6.85 -5.02 17.08
CA TRP A 306 5.77 -4.63 17.99
C TRP A 306 6.23 -3.71 19.11
N ALA A 307 7.42 -3.92 19.68
CA ALA A 307 7.98 -3.04 20.68
C ALA A 307 8.15 -1.61 20.13
N GLY A 308 8.62 -1.46 18.89
CA GLY A 308 8.74 -0.18 18.22
C GLY A 308 7.40 0.52 18.05
N ILE A 309 6.38 -0.20 17.55
CA ILE A 309 5.02 0.33 17.36
C ILE A 309 4.37 0.74 18.69
N ILE A 310 4.43 -0.13 19.71
CA ILE A 310 3.83 0.14 21.03
C ILE A 310 4.50 1.32 21.70
N LYS A 311 5.83 1.46 21.56
CA LYS A 311 6.57 2.61 22.10
C LYS A 311 6.11 3.93 21.46
N GLN A 312 5.88 3.95 20.17
CA GLN A 312 5.48 5.16 19.43
C GLN A 312 3.98 5.45 19.49
N SER A 313 3.16 4.42 19.68
CA SER A 313 1.72 4.50 19.78
C SER A 313 1.21 3.60 20.93
N PRO A 314 1.40 4.02 22.19
CA PRO A 314 0.98 3.22 23.35
C PRO A 314 -0.54 3.05 23.45
N GLU A 315 -1.31 3.95 22.87
CA GLU A 315 -2.77 3.88 22.83
C GLU A 315 -3.26 2.81 21.84
N HIS A 316 -2.72 2.77 20.63
CA HIS A 316 -3.22 1.93 19.55
C HIS A 316 -2.37 0.69 19.28
N GLY A 317 -1.07 0.72 19.62
CA GLY A 317 -0.13 -0.37 19.35
C GLY A 317 -0.57 -1.73 19.93
N PRO A 318 -0.95 -1.83 21.22
CA PRO A 318 -1.44 -3.08 21.80
C PRO A 318 -2.69 -3.63 21.10
N LYS A 319 -3.63 -2.74 20.74
CA LYS A 319 -4.84 -3.13 20.02
C LYS A 319 -4.55 -3.60 18.60
N LEU A 320 -3.65 -2.93 17.88
CA LEU A 320 -3.20 -3.38 16.56
C LEU A 320 -2.52 -4.74 16.63
N ARG A 321 -1.65 -4.98 17.63
CA ARG A 321 -1.03 -6.29 17.86
C ARG A 321 -2.11 -7.38 18.05
N GLN A 322 -3.12 -7.12 18.88
CA GLN A 322 -4.24 -8.06 19.08
C GLN A 322 -4.99 -8.34 17.78
N LEU A 323 -5.28 -7.32 16.98
CA LEU A 323 -6.09 -7.43 15.77
C LEU A 323 -5.35 -8.08 14.60
N LEU A 324 -4.04 -7.90 14.50
CA LEU A 324 -3.23 -8.31 13.35
C LEU A 324 -2.45 -9.62 13.57
N SER A 325 -2.27 -10.05 14.82
CA SER A 325 -1.63 -11.34 15.13
C SER A 325 -2.64 -12.50 15.06
N ARG A 326 -2.16 -13.66 14.64
CA ARG A 326 -2.95 -14.90 14.78
C ARG A 326 -3.22 -15.13 16.25
N GLN A 327 -4.46 -15.39 16.57
CA GLN A 327 -4.82 -15.88 17.90
C GLN A 327 -4.29 -17.31 18.07
N PRO A 328 -3.77 -17.67 19.25
CA PRO A 328 -3.26 -19.01 19.53
C PRO A 328 -4.34 -20.09 19.40
#